data_94437c75d73d2e5fe3423f6fca67184c
#
_entry.id   94437c75d73d2e5fe3423f6fca67184c
#
_cell.length_a   1.000
_cell.length_b   1.000
_cell.length_c   1.000
_cell.angle_alpha   90.00
_cell.angle_beta   90.00
_cell.angle_gamma   90.00
#
_symmetry.space_group_name_H-M   'P 1'
#
loop_
_entity.id
_entity.type
_entity.pdbx_description
1 polymer ?
#
loop_
_entity_poly.entity_id
_entity_poly.type
_entity_poly.pdbx_seq_one_letter_code
_entity_poly.pdbx_strand_id
1 'polypeptide(L)'
;NWDLVFAVAVSLKYGLNLKWIGKDTLFALPIWGAFLKRIGGISVNRSTPQGAVGAAAARFREADSLFLMVPPEGTRSKSTGWKTGFYWIAVEAKVPIILGYLDYARKRASCAKLFYPTGDIERDFLEFKAFYQGVKGKYPAQQGEVRLQPAKNPART
;
A
#
# COMPACT_ATOMS: atom_id res chain seq x y z
N ASN A 1 -8.35 -5.09 12.63
CA ASN A 1 -7.94 -3.81 12.03
C ASN A 1 -9.11 -3.23 11.23
N TRP A 2 -9.72 -2.17 11.72
CA TRP A 2 -10.89 -1.54 11.11
C TRP A 2 -10.60 -0.97 9.72
N ASP A 3 -9.34 -0.57 9.46
CA ASP A 3 -8.94 0.00 8.17
C ASP A 3 -9.15 -0.99 7.02
N LEU A 4 -8.88 -2.29 7.27
CA LEU A 4 -9.16 -3.34 6.29
C LEU A 4 -10.67 -3.48 6.02
N VAL A 5 -11.49 -3.42 7.07
CA VAL A 5 -12.95 -3.50 6.93
C VAL A 5 -13.49 -2.35 6.08
N PHE A 6 -13.02 -1.12 6.37
CA PHE A 6 -13.41 0.05 5.57
C PHE A 6 -12.86 -0.01 4.14
N ALA A 7 -11.62 -0.49 3.93
CA ALA A 7 -11.06 -0.66 2.59
C ALA A 7 -11.89 -1.66 1.77
N VAL A 8 -12.28 -2.79 2.36
CA VAL A 8 -13.17 -3.78 1.72
C VAL A 8 -14.53 -3.17 1.42
N ALA A 9 -15.14 -2.43 2.37
CA ALA A 9 -16.43 -1.78 2.14
C ALA A 9 -16.38 -0.76 1.00
N VAL A 10 -15.31 0.05 0.92
CA VAL A 10 -15.07 0.99 -0.18
C VAL A 10 -14.90 0.23 -1.50
N SER A 11 -14.14 -0.86 -1.51
CA SER A 11 -13.94 -1.66 -2.72
C SER A 11 -15.24 -2.26 -3.23
N LEU A 12 -16.09 -2.78 -2.36
CA LEU A 12 -17.40 -3.31 -2.70
C LEU A 12 -18.33 -2.21 -3.25
N LYS A 13 -18.34 -1.04 -2.60
CA LYS A 13 -19.14 0.10 -3.05
C LYS A 13 -18.81 0.54 -4.48
N TYR A 14 -17.53 0.51 -4.84
CA TYR A 14 -17.07 0.96 -6.16
C TYR A 14 -16.84 -0.18 -7.15
N GLY A 15 -17.17 -1.43 -6.80
CA GLY A 15 -16.94 -2.59 -7.66
C GLY A 15 -15.46 -2.87 -7.97
N LEU A 16 -14.55 -2.47 -7.07
CA LEU A 16 -13.11 -2.62 -7.28
C LEU A 16 -12.67 -4.04 -6.94
N ASN A 17 -11.95 -4.68 -7.86
CA ASN A 17 -11.28 -5.96 -7.58
C ASN A 17 -10.02 -5.73 -6.75
N LEU A 18 -10.22 -5.43 -5.46
CA LEU A 18 -9.14 -5.08 -4.56
C LEU A 18 -8.24 -6.28 -4.26
N LYS A 19 -6.97 -6.15 -4.53
CA LYS A 19 -5.92 -7.10 -4.16
C LYS A 19 -5.02 -6.50 -3.07
N TRP A 20 -4.40 -7.37 -2.30
CA TRP A 20 -3.45 -6.98 -1.26
C TRP A 20 -2.27 -7.94 -1.23
N ILE A 21 -1.09 -7.44 -0.82
CA ILE A 21 0.14 -8.22 -0.78
C ILE A 21 0.32 -8.84 0.60
N GLY A 22 0.41 -10.15 0.65
CA GLY A 22 0.75 -10.91 1.85
C GLY A 22 2.11 -11.61 1.72
N LYS A 23 2.71 -11.93 2.87
CA LYS A 23 3.94 -12.72 2.94
C LYS A 23 3.65 -14.15 2.45
N ASP A 24 4.56 -14.73 1.67
CA ASP A 24 4.46 -16.08 1.12
C ASP A 24 4.13 -17.15 2.17
N THR A 25 4.74 -17.05 3.36
CA THR A 25 4.47 -17.97 4.47
C THR A 25 3.01 -18.00 4.91
N LEU A 26 2.24 -16.93 4.71
CA LEU A 26 0.80 -16.91 5.02
C LEU A 26 -0.01 -17.77 4.06
N PHE A 27 0.49 -17.96 2.85
CA PHE A 27 -0.16 -18.72 1.78
C PHE A 27 0.31 -20.17 1.71
N ALA A 28 1.28 -20.57 2.53
CA ALA A 28 1.84 -21.92 2.55
C ALA A 28 0.85 -22.96 3.10
N LEU A 29 -0.10 -22.56 3.93
CA LEU A 29 -1.13 -23.47 4.48
C LEU A 29 -2.21 -23.72 3.42
N PRO A 30 -2.49 -25.00 3.06
CA PRO A 30 -3.33 -25.32 1.90
C PRO A 30 -4.74 -24.71 1.96
N ILE A 31 -5.47 -24.89 3.05
CA ILE A 31 -6.85 -24.38 3.21
C ILE A 31 -6.83 -22.85 3.41
N TRP A 32 -5.99 -22.39 4.33
CA TRP A 32 -5.89 -20.96 4.67
C TRP A 32 -5.32 -20.13 3.51
N GLY A 33 -4.29 -20.66 2.84
CA GLY A 33 -3.70 -20.02 1.66
C GLY A 33 -4.70 -19.90 0.50
N ALA A 34 -5.50 -20.92 0.26
CA ALA A 34 -6.58 -20.88 -0.75
C ALA A 34 -7.63 -19.81 -0.40
N PHE A 35 -8.06 -19.75 0.87
CA PHE A 35 -8.97 -18.71 1.36
C PHE A 35 -8.39 -17.30 1.17
N LEU A 36 -7.13 -17.08 1.57
CA LEU A 36 -6.47 -15.79 1.40
C LEU A 36 -6.38 -15.34 -0.08
N LYS A 37 -6.08 -16.27 -0.98
CA LYS A 37 -6.12 -16.01 -2.43
C LYS A 37 -7.52 -15.63 -2.92
N ARG A 38 -8.55 -16.32 -2.43
CA ARG A 38 -9.96 -16.05 -2.78
C ARG A 38 -10.41 -14.65 -2.37
N ILE A 39 -9.93 -14.14 -1.23
CA ILE A 39 -10.22 -12.77 -0.77
C ILE A 39 -9.25 -11.72 -1.32
N GLY A 40 -8.55 -12.01 -2.41
CA GLY A 40 -7.71 -11.05 -3.12
C GLY A 40 -6.26 -10.97 -2.65
N GLY A 41 -5.80 -11.91 -1.83
CA GLY A 41 -4.41 -11.98 -1.40
C GLY A 41 -3.47 -12.40 -2.52
N ILE A 42 -2.40 -11.65 -2.72
CA ILE A 42 -1.28 -11.97 -3.63
C ILE A 42 -0.08 -12.34 -2.77
N SER A 43 0.41 -13.57 -2.95
CA SER A 43 1.65 -14.02 -2.32
C SER A 43 2.84 -13.38 -3.01
N VAL A 44 3.70 -12.72 -2.25
CA VAL A 44 4.95 -12.14 -2.77
C VAL A 44 6.09 -12.53 -1.86
N ASN A 45 7.13 -13.09 -2.46
CA ASN A 45 8.38 -13.32 -1.76
C ASN A 45 9.07 -11.98 -1.52
N ARG A 46 9.25 -11.64 -0.25
CA ARG A 46 9.85 -10.38 0.20
C ARG A 46 11.30 -10.54 0.61
N SER A 47 11.98 -11.58 0.15
CA SER A 47 13.40 -11.82 0.49
C SER A 47 14.28 -10.66 0.04
N THR A 48 13.94 -10.03 -1.09
CA THR A 48 14.57 -8.79 -1.55
C THR A 48 13.52 -7.73 -1.87
N PRO A 49 13.76 -6.45 -1.56
CA PRO A 49 12.83 -5.37 -1.89
C PRO A 49 12.56 -5.28 -3.40
N GLN A 50 13.58 -5.45 -4.23
CA GLN A 50 13.50 -5.41 -5.69
C GLN A 50 12.66 -6.57 -6.23
N GLY A 51 12.84 -7.79 -5.68
CA GLY A 51 12.02 -8.95 -6.06
C GLY A 51 10.53 -8.76 -5.74
N ALA A 52 10.22 -8.13 -4.60
CA ALA A 52 8.84 -7.83 -4.23
C ALA A 52 8.19 -6.78 -5.16
N VAL A 53 8.93 -5.75 -5.56
CA VAL A 53 8.47 -4.72 -6.49
C VAL A 53 8.22 -5.33 -7.86
N GLY A 54 9.20 -6.02 -8.45
CA GLY A 54 9.09 -6.64 -9.76
C GLY A 54 7.97 -7.68 -9.83
N ALA A 55 7.82 -8.53 -8.80
CA ALA A 55 6.75 -9.51 -8.73
C ALA A 55 5.35 -8.85 -8.67
N ALA A 56 5.21 -7.75 -7.93
CA ALA A 56 3.96 -7.02 -7.88
C ALA A 56 3.67 -6.28 -9.20
N ALA A 57 4.67 -5.67 -9.82
CA ALA A 57 4.54 -5.01 -11.11
C ALA A 57 4.18 -6.01 -12.24
N ALA A 58 4.72 -7.23 -12.20
CA ALA A 58 4.35 -8.28 -13.16
C ALA A 58 2.86 -8.59 -13.11
N ARG A 59 2.23 -8.58 -11.93
CA ARG A 59 0.78 -8.81 -11.79
C ARG A 59 -0.08 -7.77 -12.51
N PHE A 60 0.38 -6.53 -12.59
CA PHE A 60 -0.32 -5.50 -13.36
C PHE A 60 -0.25 -5.76 -14.86
N ARG A 61 0.83 -6.36 -15.37
CA ARG A 61 0.97 -6.70 -16.80
C ARG A 61 0.13 -7.92 -17.19
N GLU A 62 -0.14 -8.81 -16.24
CA GLU A 62 -0.88 -10.06 -16.45
C GLU A 62 -2.41 -9.89 -16.32
N ALA A 63 -2.87 -8.80 -15.73
CA ALA A 63 -4.27 -8.60 -15.39
C ALA A 63 -4.92 -7.49 -16.23
N ASP A 64 -6.11 -7.75 -16.77
CA ASP A 64 -6.90 -6.74 -17.48
C ASP A 64 -7.32 -5.58 -16.56
N SER A 65 -7.51 -5.86 -15.27
CA SER A 65 -7.85 -4.88 -14.24
C SER A 65 -7.31 -5.33 -12.88
N LEU A 66 -6.56 -4.45 -12.22
CA LEU A 66 -5.98 -4.72 -10.90
C LEU A 66 -5.95 -3.46 -10.04
N PHE A 67 -6.54 -3.55 -8.85
CA PHE A 67 -6.38 -2.56 -7.79
C PHE A 67 -5.55 -3.18 -6.66
N LEU A 68 -4.34 -2.69 -6.47
CA LEU A 68 -3.44 -3.19 -5.44
C LEU A 68 -3.39 -2.22 -4.25
N MET A 69 -3.87 -2.68 -3.09
CA MET A 69 -3.77 -1.91 -1.86
C MET A 69 -2.43 -2.16 -1.19
N VAL A 70 -1.66 -1.10 -1.00
CA VAL A 70 -0.36 -1.15 -0.32
C VAL A 70 -0.32 -0.09 0.77
N PRO A 71 -0.47 -0.46 2.06
CA PRO A 71 -0.26 0.48 3.16
C PRO A 71 1.21 0.93 3.20
N PRO A 72 1.50 2.23 3.03
CA PRO A 72 2.89 2.69 2.86
C PRO A 72 3.70 2.60 4.15
N GLU A 73 3.08 2.64 5.31
CA GLU A 73 3.77 2.48 6.60
C GLU A 73 4.36 1.07 6.76
N GLY A 74 3.71 0.05 6.19
CA GLY A 74 4.14 -1.35 6.20
C GLY A 74 4.30 -1.96 7.59
N THR A 75 3.68 -1.35 8.61
CA THR A 75 3.67 -1.79 10.01
C THR A 75 2.37 -1.38 10.69
N ARG A 76 2.05 -2.03 11.81
CA ARG A 76 0.93 -1.67 12.70
C ARG A 76 1.38 -0.81 13.88
N SER A 77 2.69 -0.68 14.08
CA SER A 77 3.31 0.19 15.08
C SER A 77 3.60 1.55 14.45
N LYS A 78 3.91 2.55 15.28
CA LYS A 78 4.32 3.87 14.80
C LYS A 78 5.51 3.74 13.84
N SER A 79 5.34 4.24 12.64
CA SER A 79 6.39 4.25 11.63
C SER A 79 7.18 5.55 11.69
N THR A 80 8.48 5.48 11.40
CA THR A 80 9.34 6.65 11.24
C THR A 80 9.21 7.32 9.88
N GLY A 81 8.45 6.72 8.97
CA GLY A 81 8.21 7.20 7.61
C GLY A 81 7.58 6.12 6.74
N TRP A 82 7.32 6.45 5.50
CA TRP A 82 6.72 5.56 4.52
C TRP A 82 7.77 4.74 3.78
N LYS A 83 7.49 3.47 3.58
CA LYS A 83 8.27 2.59 2.69
C LYS A 83 7.93 2.93 1.24
N THR A 84 8.93 2.86 0.38
CA THR A 84 8.83 3.30 -1.01
C THR A 84 8.33 2.23 -1.99
N GLY A 85 8.08 1.01 -1.51
CA GLY A 85 7.70 -0.12 -2.36
C GLY A 85 6.46 0.14 -3.22
N PHE A 86 5.42 0.77 -2.68
CA PHE A 86 4.20 1.12 -3.44
C PHE A 86 4.50 2.04 -4.63
N TYR A 87 5.41 3.00 -4.43
CA TYR A 87 5.81 3.96 -5.44
C TYR A 87 6.53 3.28 -6.61
N TRP A 88 7.55 2.47 -6.28
CA TRP A 88 8.32 1.76 -7.30
C TRP A 88 7.52 0.70 -8.04
N ILE A 89 6.54 0.05 -7.39
CA ILE A 89 5.57 -0.82 -8.08
C ILE A 89 4.81 -0.04 -9.15
N ALA A 90 4.32 1.15 -8.82
CA ALA A 90 3.57 1.97 -9.76
C ALA A 90 4.43 2.49 -10.92
N VAL A 91 5.66 2.92 -10.65
CA VAL A 91 6.63 3.34 -11.67
C VAL A 91 6.94 2.18 -12.62
N GLU A 92 7.28 1.01 -12.09
CA GLU A 92 7.64 -0.17 -12.89
C GLU A 92 6.47 -0.73 -13.70
N ALA A 93 5.28 -0.73 -13.10
CA ALA A 93 4.06 -1.16 -13.78
C ALA A 93 3.48 -0.11 -14.74
N LYS A 94 3.97 1.14 -14.70
CA LYS A 94 3.45 2.29 -15.46
C LYS A 94 1.96 2.56 -15.19
N VAL A 95 1.57 2.45 -13.92
CA VAL A 95 0.18 2.66 -13.47
C VAL A 95 0.10 3.83 -12.49
N PRO A 96 -1.04 4.52 -12.43
CA PRO A 96 -1.23 5.58 -11.46
C PRO A 96 -1.37 5.04 -10.03
N ILE A 97 -1.11 5.90 -9.06
CA ILE A 97 -1.38 5.69 -7.64
C ILE A 97 -2.66 6.42 -7.28
N ILE A 98 -3.60 5.71 -6.66
CA ILE A 98 -4.79 6.33 -6.10
C ILE A 98 -4.49 6.68 -4.64
N LEU A 99 -4.51 7.98 -4.32
CA LEU A 99 -4.35 8.45 -2.96
C LEU A 99 -5.70 8.31 -2.24
N GLY A 100 -5.74 7.39 -1.28
CA GLY A 100 -6.90 7.13 -0.45
C GLY A 100 -6.62 7.37 1.02
N TYR A 101 -7.63 7.71 1.78
CA TYR A 101 -7.52 7.91 3.22
C TYR A 101 -8.77 7.49 3.98
N LEU A 102 -8.56 7.21 5.26
CA LEU A 102 -9.59 7.08 6.28
C LEU A 102 -9.37 8.18 7.32
N ASP A 103 -10.24 9.20 7.29
CA ASP A 103 -10.21 10.28 8.28
C ASP A 103 -11.24 9.97 9.38
N TYR A 104 -10.75 9.45 10.48
CA TYR A 104 -11.59 9.07 11.61
C TYR A 104 -12.16 10.28 12.37
N ALA A 105 -11.45 11.41 12.35
CA ALA A 105 -11.93 12.63 12.99
C ALA A 105 -13.16 13.20 12.27
N ARG A 106 -13.14 13.17 10.94
CA ARG A 106 -14.25 13.64 10.10
C ARG A 106 -15.20 12.52 9.66
N LYS A 107 -14.95 11.27 10.05
CA LYS A 107 -15.70 10.06 9.64
C LYS A 107 -15.85 9.96 8.12
N ARG A 108 -14.76 10.19 7.39
CA ARG A 108 -14.71 10.17 5.93
C ARG A 108 -13.70 9.13 5.42
N ALA A 109 -14.10 8.42 4.39
CA ALA A 109 -13.23 7.55 3.60
C ALA A 109 -13.29 8.01 2.15
N SER A 110 -12.17 8.09 1.49
CA SER A 110 -12.11 8.52 0.09
C SER A 110 -10.96 7.89 -0.66
N CYS A 111 -11.18 7.61 -1.95
CA CYS A 111 -10.17 7.42 -2.99
C CYS A 111 -10.19 8.70 -3.83
N ALA A 112 -9.45 9.74 -3.41
CA ALA A 112 -9.76 11.11 -3.80
C ALA A 112 -8.88 11.67 -4.92
N LYS A 113 -7.66 11.16 -5.11
CA LYS A 113 -6.74 11.73 -6.10
C LYS A 113 -6.01 10.64 -6.86
N LEU A 114 -6.03 10.74 -8.18
CA LEU A 114 -5.17 9.99 -9.07
C LEU A 114 -3.82 10.71 -9.18
N PHE A 115 -2.74 9.98 -8.99
CA PHE A 115 -1.38 10.50 -9.04
C PHE A 115 -0.53 9.67 -9.99
N TYR A 116 0.18 10.31 -10.91
CA TYR A 116 1.08 9.65 -11.85
C TYR A 116 2.53 9.87 -11.38
N PRO A 117 3.23 8.80 -10.93
CA PRO A 117 4.59 8.95 -10.43
C PRO A 117 5.54 9.38 -11.55
N THR A 118 6.40 10.36 -11.24
CA THR A 118 7.34 10.92 -12.21
C THR A 118 8.67 10.15 -12.28
N GLY A 119 8.96 9.33 -11.28
CA GLY A 119 10.25 8.68 -11.07
C GLY A 119 11.15 9.44 -10.09
N ASP A 120 10.89 10.72 -9.85
CA ASP A 120 11.54 11.53 -8.82
C ASP A 120 10.72 11.44 -7.52
N ILE A 121 11.08 10.48 -6.68
CA ILE A 121 10.31 10.17 -5.46
C ILE A 121 10.35 11.33 -4.46
N GLU A 122 11.42 12.08 -4.35
CA GLU A 122 11.54 13.18 -3.40
C GLU A 122 10.58 14.31 -3.75
N ARG A 123 10.54 14.67 -5.02
CA ARG A 123 9.59 15.64 -5.57
C ARG A 123 8.15 15.18 -5.38
N ASP A 124 7.86 13.95 -5.77
CA ASP A 124 6.52 13.38 -5.74
C ASP A 124 5.99 13.26 -4.29
N PHE A 125 6.89 13.03 -3.33
CA PHE A 125 6.52 12.95 -1.92
C PHE A 125 6.03 14.27 -1.32
N LEU A 126 6.40 15.40 -1.89
CA LEU A 126 5.85 16.70 -1.50
C LEU A 126 4.34 16.77 -1.75
N GLU A 127 3.88 16.20 -2.86
CA GLU A 127 2.44 16.12 -3.15
C GLU A 127 1.71 15.16 -2.19
N PHE A 128 2.32 14.02 -1.86
CA PHE A 128 1.72 13.11 -0.86
C PHE A 128 1.60 13.80 0.49
N LYS A 129 2.65 14.49 0.93
CA LYS A 129 2.64 15.23 2.19
C LYS A 129 1.54 16.30 2.21
N ALA A 130 1.39 17.06 1.14
CA ALA A 130 0.34 18.07 0.99
C ALA A 130 -1.07 17.44 1.01
N PHE A 131 -1.27 16.32 0.29
CA PHE A 131 -2.55 15.64 0.22
C PHE A 131 -3.02 15.08 1.57
N TYR A 132 -2.12 14.49 2.35
CA TYR A 132 -2.45 13.90 3.65
C TYR A 132 -2.39 14.88 4.81
N GLN A 133 -2.11 16.14 4.55
CA GLN A 133 -2.09 17.16 5.60
C GLN A 133 -3.45 17.28 6.29
N GLY A 134 -3.46 17.12 7.61
CA GLY A 134 -4.68 17.22 8.43
C GLY A 134 -5.57 15.96 8.43
N VAL A 135 -5.23 14.90 7.71
CA VAL A 135 -5.90 13.59 7.82
C VAL A 135 -5.51 12.94 9.14
N LYS A 136 -6.50 12.50 9.92
CA LYS A 136 -6.27 11.86 11.21
C LYS A 136 -6.73 10.40 11.21
N GLY A 137 -5.80 9.50 11.47
CA GLY A 137 -6.07 8.08 11.70
C GLY A 137 -6.86 7.83 12.98
N LYS A 138 -7.28 6.59 13.20
CA LYS A 138 -8.02 6.16 14.40
C LYS A 138 -7.22 6.41 15.69
N TYR A 139 -5.91 6.25 15.63
CA TYR A 139 -4.99 6.46 16.75
C TYR A 139 -3.94 7.50 16.37
N PRO A 140 -4.25 8.79 16.49
CA PRO A 140 -3.35 9.85 16.00
C PRO A 140 -1.94 9.82 16.62
N ALA A 141 -1.82 9.37 17.86
CA ALA A 141 -0.52 9.23 18.54
C ALA A 141 0.39 8.16 17.91
N GLN A 142 -0.21 7.20 17.17
CA GLN A 142 0.51 6.13 16.46
C GLN A 142 0.70 6.44 14.98
N GLN A 143 0.07 7.50 14.47
CA GLN A 143 0.20 7.90 13.07
C GLN A 143 1.62 8.38 12.79
N GLY A 144 2.27 7.76 11.80
CA GLY A 144 3.59 8.19 11.31
C GLY A 144 3.49 9.45 10.45
N GLU A 145 4.60 10.17 10.35
CA GLU A 145 4.69 11.29 9.42
C GLU A 145 4.72 10.82 7.97
N VAL A 146 4.09 11.60 7.09
CA VAL A 146 4.19 11.40 5.63
C VAL A 146 5.54 11.92 5.17
N ARG A 147 6.55 11.08 5.27
CA ARG A 147 7.92 11.32 4.82
C ARG A 147 8.56 10.01 4.37
N LEU A 148 9.57 10.11 3.55
CA LEU A 148 10.37 8.95 3.17
C LEU A 148 11.01 8.32 4.41
N GLN A 149 10.91 7.01 4.51
CA GLN A 149 11.65 6.27 5.54
C GLN A 149 13.15 6.40 5.22
N PRO A 150 14.00 6.76 6.21
CA PRO A 150 15.45 6.76 6.00
C PRO A 150 15.91 5.42 5.44
N ALA A 151 16.83 5.46 4.48
CA ALA A 151 17.46 4.23 3.99
C ALA A 151 18.01 3.45 5.17
N LYS A 152 17.73 2.14 5.24
CA LYS A 152 18.37 1.29 6.25
C LYS A 152 19.87 1.38 6.06
N ASN A 153 20.56 1.92 7.05
CA ASN A 153 22.01 1.93 7.05
C ASN A 153 22.50 0.46 7.06
N PRO A 154 23.22 -0.01 6.04
CA PRO A 154 23.69 -1.40 5.98
C PRO A 154 24.72 -1.75 7.06
N ALA A 155 25.17 -0.77 7.86
CA ALA A 155 26.21 -0.95 8.89
C ALA A 155 25.67 -1.40 10.28
N ARG A 156 24.41 -1.82 10.41
CA ARG A 156 23.83 -2.35 11.65
C ARG A 156 23.12 -3.69 11.41
N THR A 157 23.89 -4.69 11.03
CA THR A 157 23.57 -6.12 11.17
C THR A 157 24.73 -6.79 11.87
#